data_7e7bbc1988b909a904fdd549706f4bfb
#
_entry.id   7e7bbc1988b909a904fdd549706f4bfb
#
_cell.length_a   1.000
_cell.length_b   1.000
_cell.length_c   1.000
_cell.angle_alpha   90.00
_cell.angle_beta   90.00
_cell.angle_gamma   90.00
#
_symmetry.space_group_name_H-M   'P 1'
#
loop_
_entity.id
_entity.type
_entity.pdbx_description
1 polymer ?
#
loop_
_entity_poly.entity_id
_entity_poly.type
_entity_poly.pdbx_seq_one_letter_code
_entity_poly.pdbx_strand_id
1 'polypeptide(L)'
;MQKMFLLHFFFAIINFMEVKRASVLGFCFGVRRAVEYAEKALEDYSGKKVYSLGPLLHNEIVLQNLKDKGLEILSEDDLDRVEPQSVVIIRAHGVSPSITKILEDKNCTIINATCPRVNANQITVQKASAKGKTIILTGDSNHGEVKGIAGYAEGEFILLQNEEDARALKEGSGEAVLLSQTTFSPVQFEKISEIVGQKYKNLKINNTICPATKERQDSLVELCKNVDGVLVVGGKNSANTIRLFQTAQKNCAHAAHIQSAEEIPQEDGSRPAKVNKWYGMQ
;
A
#
# COMPACT_ATOMS: atom_id res chain seq x y z
N MET A 1 48.29 -9.41 50.90
CA MET A 1 48.27 -9.87 49.52
C MET A 1 46.93 -10.58 49.20
N GLN A 2 45.80 -9.88 49.29
CA GLN A 2 44.48 -10.50 49.01
C GLN A 2 43.39 -9.47 48.74
N LYS A 3 43.69 -8.38 48.04
CA LYS A 3 42.70 -7.36 47.61
C LYS A 3 42.80 -6.94 46.16
N MET A 4 43.38 -7.76 45.30
CA MET A 4 43.62 -7.37 43.91
C MET A 4 43.01 -8.33 42.91
N PHE A 5 42.02 -9.17 43.30
CA PHE A 5 41.37 -10.19 42.44
C PHE A 5 39.88 -9.94 42.18
N LEU A 6 39.31 -8.82 42.66
CA LEU A 6 37.88 -8.56 42.52
C LEU A 6 37.53 -7.41 41.54
N LEU A 7 38.52 -6.86 40.84
CA LEU A 7 38.29 -5.74 39.90
C LEU A 7 38.18 -6.18 38.43
N HIS A 8 38.24 -7.46 38.09
CA HIS A 8 38.21 -7.97 36.71
C HIS A 8 36.92 -8.63 36.29
N PHE A 9 35.86 -8.59 37.10
CA PHE A 9 34.57 -9.23 36.74
C PHE A 9 33.41 -8.26 36.56
N PHE A 10 33.65 -6.96 36.50
CA PHE A 10 32.65 -5.94 36.15
C PHE A 10 32.97 -5.30 34.80
N PHE A 11 33.41 -6.06 33.80
CA PHE A 11 33.08 -5.70 32.43
C PHE A 11 31.60 -6.05 32.27
N ALA A 12 30.76 -5.13 32.69
CA ALA A 12 29.36 -5.11 32.26
C ALA A 12 29.37 -5.33 30.75
N ILE A 13 28.81 -6.42 30.29
CA ILE A 13 28.46 -6.62 28.91
C ILE A 13 27.43 -5.53 28.62
N ILE A 14 27.91 -4.37 28.21
CA ILE A 14 27.06 -3.34 27.61
C ILE A 14 26.66 -3.99 26.29
N ASN A 15 25.51 -4.64 26.31
CA ASN A 15 24.87 -5.12 25.10
C ASN A 15 24.51 -3.90 24.27
N PHE A 16 25.41 -3.48 23.38
CA PHE A 16 25.13 -2.46 22.40
C PHE A 16 24.03 -3.01 21.48
N MET A 17 22.87 -2.37 21.53
CA MET A 17 21.81 -2.63 20.58
C MET A 17 22.27 -2.13 19.21
N GLU A 18 22.49 -3.05 18.26
CA GLU A 18 22.79 -2.70 16.88
C GLU A 18 21.48 -2.50 16.12
N VAL A 19 21.31 -1.33 15.49
CA VAL A 19 20.16 -1.04 14.62
C VAL A 19 20.59 -1.16 13.16
N LYS A 20 20.00 -2.11 12.42
CA LYS A 20 20.18 -2.25 10.96
C LYS A 20 18.91 -1.79 10.25
N ARG A 21 19.01 -1.39 9.01
CA ARG A 21 17.87 -1.05 8.17
C ARG A 21 17.70 -2.08 7.06
N ALA A 22 16.48 -2.42 6.72
CA ALA A 22 16.21 -3.21 5.53
C ALA A 22 16.77 -2.49 4.28
N SER A 23 17.16 -3.24 3.26
CA SER A 23 17.71 -2.66 2.02
C SER A 23 16.66 -1.88 1.22
N VAL A 24 15.36 -2.22 1.37
CA VAL A 24 14.24 -1.52 0.74
C VAL A 24 13.36 -0.89 1.82
N LEU A 25 13.40 0.44 1.89
CA LEU A 25 12.73 1.26 2.92
C LEU A 25 11.89 2.38 2.32
N GLY A 26 11.06 2.97 3.18
CA GLY A 26 10.31 4.19 2.91
C GLY A 26 9.11 3.99 2.01
N PHE A 27 8.47 5.08 1.64
CA PHE A 27 7.33 5.06 0.73
C PHE A 27 7.71 4.52 -0.64
N CYS A 28 6.82 3.73 -1.24
CA CYS A 28 6.98 3.36 -2.64
C CYS A 28 6.91 4.62 -3.54
N PHE A 29 7.38 4.49 -4.77
CA PHE A 29 7.38 5.60 -5.73
C PHE A 29 6.00 6.28 -5.86
N GLY A 30 4.92 5.50 -5.95
CA GLY A 30 3.56 6.04 -6.09
C GLY A 30 3.11 6.87 -4.90
N VAL A 31 3.36 6.39 -3.67
CA VAL A 31 3.02 7.11 -2.43
C VAL A 31 3.86 8.37 -2.27
N ARG A 32 5.19 8.27 -2.49
CA ARG A 32 6.09 9.43 -2.40
C ARG A 32 5.67 10.53 -3.34
N ARG A 33 5.41 10.20 -4.59
CA ARG A 33 4.94 11.15 -5.61
C ARG A 33 3.61 11.81 -5.20
N ALA A 34 2.68 11.06 -4.60
CA ALA A 34 1.41 11.63 -4.16
C ALA A 34 1.59 12.65 -3.03
N VAL A 35 2.50 12.40 -2.09
CA VAL A 35 2.84 13.34 -1.02
C VAL A 35 3.53 14.58 -1.59
N GLU A 36 4.53 14.42 -2.46
CA GLU A 36 5.23 15.53 -3.12
C GLU A 36 4.27 16.42 -3.92
N TYR A 37 3.31 15.82 -4.62
CA TYR A 37 2.28 16.57 -5.34
C TYR A 37 1.34 17.35 -4.42
N ALA A 38 1.02 16.78 -3.25
CA ALA A 38 0.19 17.46 -2.26
C ALA A 38 0.93 18.63 -1.63
N GLU A 39 2.18 18.46 -1.24
CA GLU A 39 3.01 19.54 -0.68
C GLU A 39 3.16 20.67 -1.69
N LYS A 40 3.51 20.34 -2.93
CA LYS A 40 3.62 21.33 -4.00
C LYS A 40 2.30 22.04 -4.30
N ALA A 41 1.19 21.31 -4.28
CA ALA A 41 -0.13 21.94 -4.49
C ALA A 41 -0.48 22.94 -3.40
N LEU A 42 -0.16 22.64 -2.14
CA LEU A 42 -0.38 23.53 -1.01
C LEU A 42 0.48 24.81 -1.10
N GLU A 43 1.69 24.71 -1.68
CA GLU A 43 2.58 25.85 -1.94
C GLU A 43 2.11 26.66 -3.14
N ASP A 44 1.92 26.01 -4.30
CA ASP A 44 1.64 26.68 -5.59
C ASP A 44 0.24 27.35 -5.62
N TYR A 45 -0.72 26.81 -4.85
CA TYR A 45 -2.10 27.30 -4.81
C TYR A 45 -2.46 27.91 -3.46
N SER A 46 -1.51 28.59 -2.82
CA SER A 46 -1.76 29.32 -1.57
C SER A 46 -2.98 30.25 -1.72
N GLY A 47 -3.92 30.14 -0.76
CA GLY A 47 -5.18 30.90 -0.78
C GLY A 47 -6.34 30.22 -1.52
N LYS A 48 -6.14 29.06 -2.18
CA LYS A 48 -7.21 28.22 -2.70
C LYS A 48 -7.49 27.05 -1.75
N LYS A 49 -8.70 26.51 -1.82
CA LYS A 49 -9.01 25.23 -1.19
C LYS A 49 -8.31 24.10 -1.93
N VAL A 50 -7.59 23.26 -1.18
CA VAL A 50 -6.90 22.09 -1.71
C VAL A 50 -7.49 20.84 -1.07
N TYR A 51 -8.07 19.99 -1.88
CA TYR A 51 -8.70 18.74 -1.46
C TYR A 51 -7.91 17.54 -1.92
N SER A 52 -7.98 16.44 -1.18
CA SER A 52 -7.67 15.11 -1.71
C SER A 52 -8.90 14.21 -1.64
N LEU A 53 -9.14 13.41 -2.67
CA LEU A 53 -10.20 12.41 -2.68
C LEU A 53 -9.72 11.13 -1.99
N GLY A 54 -10.07 11.03 -0.71
CA GLY A 54 -9.58 10.03 0.21
C GLY A 54 -8.15 10.33 0.71
N PRO A 55 -7.70 9.57 1.72
CA PRO A 55 -6.35 9.71 2.26
C PRO A 55 -5.31 9.39 1.19
N LEU A 56 -4.31 10.26 1.02
CA LEU A 56 -3.21 10.06 0.06
C LEU A 56 -2.41 8.79 0.34
N LEU A 57 -2.29 8.46 1.62
CA LEU A 57 -1.60 7.28 2.14
C LEU A 57 -2.22 6.89 3.50
N HIS A 58 -1.90 5.67 3.95
CA HIS A 58 -2.34 5.20 5.27
C HIS A 58 -1.25 5.44 6.33
N ASN A 59 -0.92 6.71 6.59
CA ASN A 59 -0.04 7.16 7.66
C ASN A 59 -0.60 8.44 8.26
N GLU A 60 -1.13 8.34 9.48
CA GLU A 60 -1.87 9.42 10.13
C GLU A 60 -0.98 10.63 10.44
N ILE A 61 0.30 10.40 10.77
CA ILE A 61 1.25 11.48 11.06
C ILE A 61 1.48 12.35 9.82
N VAL A 62 1.71 11.71 8.67
CA VAL A 62 1.91 12.45 7.41
C VAL A 62 0.63 13.14 6.98
N LEU A 63 -0.51 12.48 7.12
CA LEU A 63 -1.82 13.09 6.78
C LEU A 63 -2.12 14.28 7.68
N GLN A 64 -1.81 14.21 8.98
CA GLN A 64 -2.00 15.33 9.90
C GLN A 64 -1.11 16.50 9.50
N ASN A 65 0.17 16.27 9.21
CA ASN A 65 1.07 17.33 8.74
C ASN A 65 0.57 18.02 7.46
N LEU A 66 -0.03 17.28 6.53
CA LEU A 66 -0.63 17.86 5.32
C LEU A 66 -1.92 18.64 5.64
N LYS A 67 -2.74 18.16 6.57
CA LYS A 67 -3.94 18.89 7.05
C LYS A 67 -3.56 20.20 7.73
N ASP A 68 -2.51 20.20 8.57
CA ASP A 68 -2.02 21.38 9.24
C ASP A 68 -1.49 22.43 8.25
N LYS A 69 -1.04 21.99 7.05
CA LYS A 69 -0.66 22.84 5.92
C LYS A 69 -1.87 23.30 5.07
N GLY A 70 -3.09 22.83 5.36
CA GLY A 70 -4.32 23.23 4.68
C GLY A 70 -4.93 22.21 3.71
N LEU A 71 -4.46 20.95 3.69
CA LEU A 71 -5.11 19.90 2.91
C LEU A 71 -6.42 19.47 3.58
N GLU A 72 -7.52 19.48 2.85
CA GLU A 72 -8.78 18.89 3.28
C GLU A 72 -8.99 17.52 2.60
N ILE A 73 -9.28 16.50 3.40
CA ILE A 73 -9.49 15.14 2.89
C ILE A 73 -10.99 14.88 2.83
N LEU A 74 -11.50 14.65 1.63
CA LEU A 74 -12.90 14.30 1.37
C LEU A 74 -13.01 12.85 0.89
N SER A 75 -14.11 12.19 1.17
CA SER A 75 -14.42 10.91 0.56
C SER A 75 -14.91 11.09 -0.89
N GLU A 76 -14.93 10.01 -1.66
CA GLU A 76 -15.52 10.03 -3.01
C GLU A 76 -17.05 10.22 -2.96
N ASP A 77 -17.67 10.01 -1.81
CA ASP A 77 -19.11 10.25 -1.58
C ASP A 77 -19.40 11.71 -1.23
N ASP A 78 -18.39 12.50 -0.86
CA ASP A 78 -18.50 13.90 -0.46
C ASP A 78 -18.19 14.90 -1.61
N LEU A 79 -18.31 14.48 -2.87
CA LEU A 79 -17.99 15.33 -4.03
C LEU A 79 -18.79 16.64 -4.07
N ASP A 80 -19.98 16.67 -3.47
CA ASP A 80 -20.80 17.89 -3.39
C ASP A 80 -20.13 18.98 -2.54
N ARG A 81 -19.29 18.60 -1.58
CA ARG A 81 -18.52 19.52 -0.73
C ARG A 81 -17.31 20.12 -1.42
N VAL A 82 -16.90 19.59 -2.56
CA VAL A 82 -15.81 20.16 -3.35
C VAL A 82 -16.27 21.50 -3.94
N GLU A 83 -15.61 22.56 -3.52
CA GLU A 83 -15.91 23.91 -4.01
C GLU A 83 -15.50 24.06 -5.49
N PRO A 84 -16.29 24.75 -6.32
CA PRO A 84 -15.91 25.06 -7.70
C PRO A 84 -14.57 25.82 -7.76
N GLN A 85 -13.77 25.58 -8.81
CA GLN A 85 -12.46 26.22 -9.05
C GLN A 85 -11.40 25.93 -7.99
N SER A 86 -11.65 24.99 -7.08
CA SER A 86 -10.67 24.52 -6.10
C SER A 86 -9.61 23.61 -6.75
N VAL A 87 -8.62 23.21 -5.97
CA VAL A 87 -7.59 22.24 -6.38
C VAL A 87 -7.94 20.89 -5.79
N VAL A 88 -7.96 19.84 -6.62
CA VAL A 88 -8.28 18.48 -6.17
C VAL A 88 -7.17 17.52 -6.56
N ILE A 89 -6.63 16.85 -5.57
CA ILE A 89 -5.58 15.83 -5.74
C ILE A 89 -6.23 14.45 -5.83
N ILE A 90 -6.04 13.78 -6.95
CA ILE A 90 -6.39 12.36 -7.10
C ILE A 90 -5.25 11.54 -6.50
N ARG A 91 -5.57 10.75 -5.47
CA ARG A 91 -4.59 9.91 -4.75
C ARG A 91 -3.96 8.83 -5.62
N ALA A 92 -2.91 8.16 -5.11
CA ALA A 92 -2.18 7.11 -5.84
C ALA A 92 -3.05 5.92 -6.32
N HIS A 93 -4.19 5.68 -5.70
CA HIS A 93 -5.14 4.62 -6.07
C HIS A 93 -5.97 4.95 -7.33
N GLY A 94 -5.97 6.21 -7.77
CA GLY A 94 -6.82 6.68 -8.87
C GLY A 94 -8.29 6.77 -8.48
N VAL A 95 -9.08 7.27 -9.40
CA VAL A 95 -10.54 7.36 -9.32
C VAL A 95 -11.17 6.92 -10.65
N SER A 96 -12.49 6.74 -10.69
CA SER A 96 -13.21 6.44 -11.92
C SER A 96 -13.28 7.66 -12.85
N PRO A 97 -13.52 7.47 -14.17
CA PRO A 97 -13.74 8.58 -15.10
C PRO A 97 -14.91 9.47 -14.73
N SER A 98 -15.97 8.92 -14.13
CA SER A 98 -17.14 9.69 -13.70
C SER A 98 -16.80 10.71 -12.63
N ILE A 99 -15.93 10.36 -11.67
CA ILE A 99 -15.44 11.30 -10.65
C ILE A 99 -14.61 12.41 -11.30
N THR A 100 -13.71 12.05 -12.21
CA THR A 100 -12.91 13.04 -12.94
C THR A 100 -13.81 14.05 -13.67
N LYS A 101 -14.86 13.55 -14.35
CA LYS A 101 -15.82 14.40 -15.04
C LYS A 101 -16.56 15.36 -14.10
N ILE A 102 -17.00 14.91 -12.92
CA ILE A 102 -17.65 15.77 -11.92
C ILE A 102 -16.70 16.92 -11.50
N LEU A 103 -15.42 16.64 -11.33
CA LEU A 103 -14.43 17.65 -10.96
C LEU A 103 -14.18 18.65 -12.11
N GLU A 104 -14.15 18.16 -13.36
CA GLU A 104 -14.04 19.01 -14.55
C GLU A 104 -15.26 19.92 -14.70
N ASP A 105 -16.47 19.39 -14.52
CA ASP A 105 -17.73 20.14 -14.57
C ASP A 105 -17.78 21.24 -13.47
N LYS A 106 -17.10 21.06 -12.34
CA LYS A 106 -16.89 22.06 -11.29
C LYS A 106 -15.74 23.04 -11.59
N ASN A 107 -15.08 22.92 -12.73
CA ASN A 107 -13.88 23.71 -13.10
C ASN A 107 -12.74 23.62 -12.08
N CYS A 108 -12.57 22.45 -11.43
CA CYS A 108 -11.48 22.23 -10.50
C CYS A 108 -10.13 22.08 -11.23
N THR A 109 -9.07 22.52 -10.59
CA THR A 109 -7.70 22.19 -11.01
C THR A 109 -7.38 20.78 -10.53
N ILE A 110 -7.29 19.80 -11.42
CA ILE A 110 -7.06 18.40 -11.07
C ILE A 110 -5.58 18.08 -11.09
N ILE A 111 -5.02 17.65 -9.95
CA ILE A 111 -3.65 17.15 -9.82
C ILE A 111 -3.72 15.63 -9.73
N ASN A 112 -3.42 14.95 -10.83
CA ASN A 112 -3.51 13.49 -10.89
C ASN A 112 -2.23 12.84 -10.35
N ALA A 113 -2.28 12.38 -9.10
CA ALA A 113 -1.22 11.63 -8.46
C ALA A 113 -1.39 10.09 -8.57
N THR A 114 -2.31 9.62 -9.42
CA THR A 114 -2.49 8.17 -9.65
C THR A 114 -1.15 7.51 -9.95
N CYS A 115 -0.85 6.43 -9.24
CA CYS A 115 0.36 5.66 -9.47
C CYS A 115 0.43 5.17 -10.92
N PRO A 116 1.56 5.31 -11.64
CA PRO A 116 1.68 4.85 -13.01
C PRO A 116 1.29 3.39 -13.24
N ARG A 117 1.51 2.51 -12.25
CA ARG A 117 1.09 1.10 -12.32
C ARG A 117 -0.42 0.94 -12.25
N VAL A 118 -1.08 1.70 -11.40
CA VAL A 118 -2.56 1.74 -11.31
C VAL A 118 -3.13 2.32 -12.60
N ASN A 119 -2.56 3.41 -13.08
CA ASN A 119 -2.98 4.03 -14.35
C ASN A 119 -2.83 3.06 -15.54
N ALA A 120 -1.76 2.26 -15.57
CA ALA A 120 -1.59 1.22 -16.60
C ALA A 120 -2.71 0.16 -16.55
N ASN A 121 -3.16 -0.21 -15.33
CA ASN A 121 -4.32 -1.11 -15.17
C ASN A 121 -5.60 -0.46 -15.67
N GLN A 122 -5.86 0.79 -15.32
CA GLN A 122 -7.03 1.55 -15.78
C GLN A 122 -7.07 1.61 -17.32
N ILE A 123 -5.95 1.95 -17.97
CA ILE A 123 -5.82 1.98 -19.43
C ILE A 123 -6.03 0.59 -20.03
N THR A 124 -5.50 -0.46 -19.40
CA THR A 124 -5.65 -1.84 -19.89
C THR A 124 -7.11 -2.28 -19.83
N VAL A 125 -7.80 -2.01 -18.73
CA VAL A 125 -9.23 -2.30 -18.55
C VAL A 125 -10.06 -1.55 -19.57
N GLN A 126 -9.87 -0.24 -19.71
CA GLN A 126 -10.57 0.57 -20.70
C GLN A 126 -10.41 0.04 -22.12
N LYS A 127 -9.17 -0.23 -22.54
CA LYS A 127 -8.89 -0.75 -23.89
C LYS A 127 -9.44 -2.17 -24.14
N ALA A 128 -9.47 -3.00 -23.11
CA ALA A 128 -9.97 -4.36 -23.23
C ALA A 128 -11.49 -4.40 -23.25
N SER A 129 -12.16 -3.66 -22.35
CA SER A 129 -13.62 -3.57 -22.31
C SER A 129 -14.22 -2.92 -23.57
N ALA A 130 -13.57 -1.87 -24.09
CA ALA A 130 -13.96 -1.26 -25.38
C ALA A 130 -13.89 -2.24 -26.59
N LYS A 131 -13.18 -3.37 -26.44
CA LYS A 131 -13.14 -4.46 -27.41
C LYS A 131 -14.10 -5.58 -27.06
N GLY A 132 -15.01 -5.39 -26.12
CA GLY A 132 -15.99 -6.39 -25.69
C GLY A 132 -15.41 -7.55 -24.90
N LYS A 133 -14.20 -7.43 -24.34
CA LYS A 133 -13.59 -8.49 -23.53
C LYS A 133 -14.11 -8.44 -22.09
N THR A 134 -14.34 -9.61 -21.50
CA THR A 134 -14.62 -9.74 -20.07
C THR A 134 -13.39 -9.30 -19.25
N ILE A 135 -13.59 -8.41 -18.30
CA ILE A 135 -12.55 -7.98 -17.36
C ILE A 135 -12.69 -8.78 -16.08
N ILE A 136 -11.62 -9.47 -15.70
CA ILE A 136 -11.54 -10.19 -14.43
C ILE A 136 -10.42 -9.54 -13.61
N LEU A 137 -10.75 -9.01 -12.43
CA LEU A 137 -9.80 -8.36 -11.54
C LEU A 137 -9.71 -9.13 -10.23
N THR A 138 -8.49 -9.45 -9.79
CA THR A 138 -8.28 -9.94 -8.42
C THR A 138 -7.99 -8.77 -7.49
N GLY A 139 -8.69 -8.69 -6.37
CA GLY A 139 -8.50 -7.58 -5.42
C GLY A 139 -9.53 -7.53 -4.32
N ASP A 140 -9.38 -6.58 -3.42
CA ASP A 140 -10.31 -6.30 -2.32
C ASP A 140 -11.41 -5.35 -2.79
N SER A 141 -12.67 -5.76 -2.67
CA SER A 141 -13.84 -4.98 -3.09
C SER A 141 -13.93 -3.58 -2.47
N ASN A 142 -13.42 -3.42 -1.25
CA ASN A 142 -13.46 -2.15 -0.53
C ASN A 142 -12.27 -1.24 -0.84
N HIS A 143 -11.27 -1.74 -1.58
CA HIS A 143 -10.06 -0.98 -1.86
C HIS A 143 -10.28 0.06 -2.96
N GLY A 144 -9.81 1.30 -2.74
CA GLY A 144 -9.97 2.40 -3.69
C GLY A 144 -9.36 2.15 -5.08
N GLU A 145 -8.26 1.39 -5.18
CA GLU A 145 -7.69 0.99 -6.47
C GLU A 145 -8.66 0.11 -7.27
N VAL A 146 -9.30 -0.86 -6.61
CA VAL A 146 -10.26 -1.76 -7.26
C VAL A 146 -11.49 -0.99 -7.75
N LYS A 147 -12.05 -0.09 -6.93
CA LYS A 147 -13.15 0.79 -7.31
C LYS A 147 -12.79 1.70 -8.48
N GLY A 148 -11.60 2.32 -8.43
CA GLY A 148 -11.09 3.17 -9.48
C GLY A 148 -10.89 2.43 -10.80
N ILE A 149 -10.32 1.20 -10.78
CA ILE A 149 -10.13 0.37 -11.97
C ILE A 149 -11.47 -0.10 -12.54
N ALA A 150 -12.40 -0.55 -11.69
CA ALA A 150 -13.73 -1.01 -12.11
C ALA A 150 -14.50 0.06 -12.90
N GLY A 151 -14.33 1.34 -12.53
CA GLY A 151 -14.98 2.45 -13.22
C GLY A 151 -14.53 2.67 -14.67
N TYR A 152 -13.44 2.03 -15.12
CA TYR A 152 -12.98 2.05 -16.51
C TYR A 152 -13.53 0.90 -17.36
N ALA A 153 -14.27 -0.04 -16.77
CA ALA A 153 -14.87 -1.13 -17.49
C ALA A 153 -16.24 -0.71 -18.07
N GLU A 154 -16.40 -0.82 -19.39
CA GLU A 154 -17.64 -0.50 -20.13
C GLU A 154 -18.51 -1.75 -20.39
N GLY A 155 -18.10 -2.92 -19.91
CA GLY A 155 -18.77 -4.19 -20.15
C GLY A 155 -18.75 -5.09 -18.95
N GLU A 156 -18.64 -6.39 -19.19
CA GLU A 156 -18.61 -7.39 -18.12
C GLU A 156 -17.34 -7.23 -17.26
N PHE A 157 -17.56 -6.97 -15.98
CA PHE A 157 -16.51 -6.84 -14.97
C PHE A 157 -16.76 -7.82 -13.81
N ILE A 158 -15.77 -8.65 -13.53
CA ILE A 158 -15.82 -9.68 -12.50
C ILE A 158 -14.70 -9.42 -11.50
N LEU A 159 -15.04 -9.29 -10.22
CA LEU A 159 -14.07 -9.19 -9.13
C LEU A 159 -13.93 -10.53 -8.41
N LEU A 160 -12.70 -10.97 -8.25
CA LEU A 160 -12.36 -12.17 -7.50
C LEU A 160 -11.49 -11.78 -6.29
N GLN A 161 -11.97 -12.03 -5.09
CA GLN A 161 -11.25 -11.67 -3.85
C GLN A 161 -10.38 -12.84 -3.34
N ASN A 162 -10.76 -14.08 -3.67
CA ASN A 162 -10.14 -15.31 -3.19
C ASN A 162 -10.32 -16.47 -4.18
N GLU A 163 -9.81 -17.65 -3.81
CA GLU A 163 -9.92 -18.86 -4.63
C GLU A 163 -11.37 -19.40 -4.72
N GLU A 164 -12.19 -19.18 -3.68
CA GLU A 164 -13.60 -19.61 -3.68
C GLU A 164 -14.39 -18.86 -4.74
N ASP A 165 -14.19 -17.53 -4.86
CA ASP A 165 -14.80 -16.74 -5.91
C ASP A 165 -14.40 -17.26 -7.31
N ALA A 166 -13.13 -17.62 -7.49
CA ALA A 166 -12.64 -18.17 -8.73
C ALA A 166 -13.27 -19.55 -9.04
N ARG A 167 -13.46 -20.40 -8.03
CA ARG A 167 -14.15 -21.68 -8.20
C ARG A 167 -15.62 -21.51 -8.52
N ALA A 168 -16.28 -20.52 -7.93
CA ALA A 168 -17.69 -20.21 -8.18
C ALA A 168 -17.93 -19.53 -9.55
N LEU A 169 -16.87 -19.00 -10.20
CA LEU A 169 -16.96 -18.36 -11.50
C LEU A 169 -17.52 -19.33 -12.55
N LYS A 170 -18.48 -18.87 -13.35
CA LYS A 170 -19.02 -19.65 -14.48
C LYS A 170 -18.02 -19.69 -15.63
N GLU A 171 -18.09 -20.74 -16.44
CA GLU A 171 -17.31 -20.82 -17.67
C GLU A 171 -17.70 -19.71 -18.65
N GLY A 172 -16.70 -19.10 -19.26
CA GLY A 172 -16.88 -18.06 -20.27
C GLY A 172 -16.38 -18.49 -21.63
N SER A 173 -17.14 -18.18 -22.67
CA SER A 173 -16.79 -18.51 -24.07
C SER A 173 -16.06 -17.38 -24.79
N GLY A 174 -16.12 -16.17 -24.28
CA GLY A 174 -15.52 -14.97 -24.87
C GLY A 174 -14.04 -14.78 -24.55
N GLU A 175 -13.47 -13.73 -25.12
CA GLU A 175 -12.12 -13.28 -24.71
C GLU A 175 -12.18 -12.60 -23.35
N ALA A 176 -11.25 -12.92 -22.48
CA ALA A 176 -11.13 -12.33 -21.15
C ALA A 176 -9.72 -11.84 -20.84
N VAL A 177 -9.63 -10.85 -19.97
CA VAL A 177 -8.36 -10.33 -19.45
C VAL A 177 -8.40 -10.41 -17.93
N LEU A 178 -7.46 -11.15 -17.34
CA LEU A 178 -7.26 -11.23 -15.90
C LEU A 178 -6.14 -10.27 -15.48
N LEU A 179 -6.47 -9.41 -14.55
CA LEU A 179 -5.52 -8.46 -13.91
C LEU A 179 -5.55 -8.63 -12.39
N SER A 180 -4.65 -7.93 -11.72
CA SER A 180 -4.60 -7.90 -10.26
C SER A 180 -4.52 -6.48 -9.73
N GLN A 181 -5.11 -6.25 -8.56
CA GLN A 181 -4.78 -5.11 -7.71
C GLN A 181 -3.26 -5.12 -7.45
N THR A 182 -2.62 -3.94 -7.51
CA THR A 182 -1.16 -3.84 -7.45
C THR A 182 -0.54 -4.37 -6.15
N THR A 183 -1.33 -4.44 -5.06
CA THR A 183 -0.90 -4.95 -3.75
C THR A 183 -1.45 -6.34 -3.43
N PHE A 184 -2.04 -7.05 -4.39
CA PHE A 184 -2.58 -8.39 -4.17
C PHE A 184 -1.48 -9.43 -3.86
N SER A 185 -1.86 -10.58 -3.31
CA SER A 185 -0.92 -11.66 -2.99
C SER A 185 -0.48 -12.40 -4.27
N PRO A 186 0.83 -12.48 -4.57
CA PRO A 186 1.32 -13.24 -5.73
C PRO A 186 0.90 -14.72 -5.71
N VAL A 187 0.96 -15.34 -4.54
CA VAL A 187 0.58 -16.76 -4.36
C VAL A 187 -0.91 -16.99 -4.64
N GLN A 188 -1.77 -16.09 -4.13
CA GLN A 188 -3.20 -16.20 -4.41
C GLN A 188 -3.52 -15.89 -5.89
N PHE A 189 -2.83 -14.91 -6.49
CA PHE A 189 -3.02 -14.60 -7.91
C PHE A 189 -2.67 -15.77 -8.81
N GLU A 190 -1.59 -16.48 -8.54
CA GLU A 190 -1.18 -17.67 -9.30
C GLU A 190 -2.27 -18.74 -9.26
N LYS A 191 -2.74 -19.11 -8.06
CA LYS A 191 -3.82 -20.10 -7.89
C LYS A 191 -5.13 -19.69 -8.56
N ILE A 192 -5.53 -18.41 -8.41
CA ILE A 192 -6.72 -17.88 -9.08
C ILE A 192 -6.54 -17.94 -10.59
N SER A 193 -5.36 -17.58 -11.10
CA SER A 193 -5.05 -17.62 -12.54
C SER A 193 -5.18 -19.02 -13.13
N GLU A 194 -4.73 -20.05 -12.41
CA GLU A 194 -4.88 -21.44 -12.82
C GLU A 194 -6.37 -21.85 -12.90
N ILE A 195 -7.18 -21.50 -11.89
CA ILE A 195 -8.61 -21.82 -11.84
C ILE A 195 -9.35 -21.08 -12.98
N VAL A 196 -9.09 -19.80 -13.16
CA VAL A 196 -9.73 -18.99 -14.21
C VAL A 196 -9.32 -19.48 -15.60
N GLY A 197 -8.05 -19.89 -15.79
CA GLY A 197 -7.56 -20.45 -17.05
C GLY A 197 -8.24 -21.74 -17.46
N GLN A 198 -8.78 -22.53 -16.53
CA GLN A 198 -9.60 -23.72 -16.83
C GLN A 198 -11.00 -23.34 -17.33
N LYS A 199 -11.51 -22.17 -16.94
CA LYS A 199 -12.87 -21.70 -17.23
C LYS A 199 -12.97 -20.80 -18.47
N TYR A 200 -11.90 -20.09 -18.82
CA TYR A 200 -11.82 -19.19 -19.96
C TYR A 200 -10.73 -19.63 -20.93
N LYS A 201 -11.10 -20.23 -22.05
CA LYS A 201 -10.14 -20.73 -23.05
C LYS A 201 -9.33 -19.61 -23.71
N ASN A 202 -9.92 -18.42 -23.87
CA ASN A 202 -9.29 -17.25 -24.49
C ASN A 202 -8.92 -16.20 -23.41
N LEU A 203 -8.24 -16.63 -22.36
CA LEU A 203 -7.81 -15.78 -21.26
C LEU A 203 -6.43 -15.19 -21.52
N LYS A 204 -6.33 -13.86 -21.42
CA LYS A 204 -5.05 -13.17 -21.31
C LYS A 204 -4.77 -12.85 -19.83
N ILE A 205 -3.73 -13.43 -19.27
CA ILE A 205 -3.30 -13.16 -17.90
C ILE A 205 -2.26 -12.05 -17.90
N ASN A 206 -2.54 -10.95 -17.17
CA ASN A 206 -1.63 -9.86 -16.92
C ASN A 206 -1.33 -9.82 -15.42
N ASN A 207 -0.16 -10.27 -15.02
CA ASN A 207 0.28 -10.09 -13.61
C ASN A 207 0.67 -8.62 -13.40
N THR A 208 -0.23 -7.88 -12.76
CA THR A 208 -0.08 -6.44 -12.49
C THR A 208 0.28 -6.13 -11.04
N ILE A 209 0.65 -7.15 -10.25
CA ILE A 209 1.16 -6.97 -8.89
C ILE A 209 2.43 -6.12 -8.93
N CYS A 210 2.50 -5.13 -8.03
CA CYS A 210 3.64 -4.22 -7.99
C CYS A 210 4.91 -4.93 -7.49
N PRO A 211 6.01 -4.95 -8.26
CA PRO A 211 7.28 -5.52 -7.80
C PRO A 211 7.78 -4.95 -6.47
N ALA A 212 7.53 -3.67 -6.21
CA ALA A 212 7.94 -3.04 -4.95
C ALA A 212 7.31 -3.71 -3.71
N THR A 213 6.17 -4.38 -3.84
CA THR A 213 5.56 -5.18 -2.76
C THR A 213 6.41 -6.41 -2.46
N LYS A 214 6.82 -7.12 -3.53
CA LYS A 214 7.69 -8.30 -3.40
C LYS A 214 9.08 -7.93 -2.89
N GLU A 215 9.70 -6.90 -3.47
CA GLU A 215 11.03 -6.41 -3.07
C GLU A 215 11.09 -6.07 -1.57
N ARG A 216 10.03 -5.45 -1.01
CA ARG A 216 9.95 -5.17 0.43
C ARG A 216 9.84 -6.43 1.27
N GLN A 217 9.03 -7.39 0.83
CA GLN A 217 8.88 -8.67 1.53
C GLN A 217 10.19 -9.46 1.51
N ASP A 218 10.84 -9.54 0.36
CA ASP A 218 12.13 -10.25 0.21
C ASP A 218 13.22 -9.59 1.07
N SER A 219 13.30 -8.26 1.07
CA SER A 219 14.22 -7.49 1.92
C SER A 219 13.97 -7.70 3.41
N LEU A 220 12.69 -7.82 3.82
CA LEU A 220 12.33 -8.12 5.19
C LEU A 220 12.73 -9.54 5.58
N VAL A 221 12.43 -10.52 4.74
CA VAL A 221 12.79 -11.94 5.00
C VAL A 221 14.31 -12.08 5.15
N GLU A 222 15.08 -11.41 4.29
CA GLU A 222 16.55 -11.42 4.39
C GLU A 222 17.04 -10.75 5.68
N LEU A 223 16.40 -9.65 6.07
CA LEU A 223 16.70 -9.00 7.34
C LEU A 223 16.45 -9.91 8.54
N CYS A 224 15.30 -10.62 8.55
CA CYS A 224 14.90 -11.50 9.65
C CYS A 224 15.93 -12.62 9.93
N LYS A 225 16.71 -13.04 8.94
CA LYS A 225 17.76 -14.06 9.13
C LYS A 225 18.94 -13.58 9.99
N ASN A 226 19.11 -12.27 10.09
CA ASN A 226 20.32 -11.65 10.66
C ASN A 226 20.02 -10.82 11.90
N VAL A 227 18.82 -11.00 12.53
CA VAL A 227 18.33 -10.13 13.59
C VAL A 227 17.52 -10.89 14.63
N ASP A 228 17.49 -10.39 15.84
CA ASP A 228 16.73 -10.96 16.94
C ASP A 228 15.29 -10.45 16.96
N GLY A 229 15.07 -9.21 16.45
CA GLY A 229 13.76 -8.59 16.41
C GLY A 229 13.60 -7.60 15.26
N VAL A 230 12.36 -7.36 14.84
CA VAL A 230 12.00 -6.45 13.75
C VAL A 230 10.92 -5.46 14.21
N LEU A 231 11.19 -4.17 13.99
CA LEU A 231 10.17 -3.13 14.05
C LEU A 231 9.68 -2.83 12.64
N VAL A 232 8.41 -3.08 12.39
CA VAL A 232 7.74 -2.65 11.17
C VAL A 232 7.08 -1.31 11.44
N VAL A 233 7.61 -0.25 10.84
CA VAL A 233 7.13 1.12 11.04
C VAL A 233 6.21 1.52 9.90
N GLY A 234 4.98 1.93 10.23
CA GLY A 234 4.01 2.38 9.22
C GLY A 234 2.60 2.40 9.76
N GLY A 235 1.67 2.95 8.97
CA GLY A 235 0.28 3.11 9.40
C GLY A 235 -0.41 1.79 9.71
N LYS A 236 -1.18 1.75 10.80
CA LYS A 236 -1.94 0.56 11.25
C LYS A 236 -2.93 0.06 10.19
N ASN A 237 -3.43 0.97 9.36
CA ASN A 237 -4.41 0.70 8.28
C ASN A 237 -3.74 0.49 6.91
N SER A 238 -2.41 0.46 6.84
CA SER A 238 -1.68 0.21 5.59
C SER A 238 -1.63 -1.28 5.28
N ALA A 239 -2.28 -1.71 4.20
CA ALA A 239 -2.28 -3.12 3.77
C ALA A 239 -0.85 -3.66 3.55
N ASN A 240 0.04 -2.84 2.98
CA ASN A 240 1.45 -3.23 2.81
C ASN A 240 2.15 -3.43 4.17
N THR A 241 1.95 -2.49 5.11
CA THR A 241 2.59 -2.56 6.44
C THR A 241 2.08 -3.76 7.24
N ILE A 242 0.77 -4.02 7.20
CA ILE A 242 0.16 -5.19 7.84
C ILE A 242 0.77 -6.50 7.29
N ARG A 243 0.92 -6.61 5.97
CA ARG A 243 1.53 -7.79 5.35
C ARG A 243 3.00 -7.95 5.71
N LEU A 244 3.76 -6.85 5.78
CA LEU A 244 5.14 -6.88 6.24
C LEU A 244 5.23 -7.35 7.69
N PHE A 245 4.36 -6.84 8.56
CA PHE A 245 4.29 -7.28 9.95
C PHE A 245 3.97 -8.77 10.09
N GLN A 246 2.96 -9.27 9.35
CA GLN A 246 2.64 -10.70 9.31
C GLN A 246 3.81 -11.55 8.80
N THR A 247 4.58 -11.03 7.85
CA THR A 247 5.78 -11.70 7.34
C THR A 247 6.89 -11.69 8.39
N ALA A 248 7.09 -10.57 9.10
CA ALA A 248 8.04 -10.48 10.20
C ALA A 248 7.72 -11.48 11.31
N GLN A 249 6.45 -11.60 11.73
CA GLN A 249 6.00 -12.54 12.75
C GLN A 249 6.29 -14.01 12.40
N LYS A 250 6.30 -14.35 11.10
CA LYS A 250 6.59 -15.71 10.63
C LYS A 250 8.08 -16.03 10.54
N ASN A 251 8.93 -15.00 10.40
CA ASN A 251 10.36 -15.17 10.07
C ASN A 251 11.31 -14.65 11.14
N CYS A 252 10.82 -13.99 12.20
CA CYS A 252 11.64 -13.44 13.28
C CYS A 252 11.03 -13.77 14.64
N ALA A 253 11.86 -14.01 15.63
CA ALA A 253 11.41 -14.37 16.99
C ALA A 253 10.61 -13.23 17.66
N HIS A 254 11.00 -11.99 17.38
CA HIS A 254 10.33 -10.81 17.89
C HIS A 254 9.96 -9.86 16.76
N ALA A 255 8.70 -9.48 16.69
CA ALA A 255 8.20 -8.51 15.71
C ALA A 255 7.21 -7.55 16.37
N ALA A 256 7.34 -6.25 16.09
CA ALA A 256 6.38 -5.24 16.51
C ALA A 256 6.00 -4.34 15.35
N HIS A 257 4.73 -3.88 15.33
CA HIS A 257 4.21 -2.91 14.39
C HIS A 257 3.92 -1.60 15.12
N ILE A 258 4.61 -0.54 14.72
CA ILE A 258 4.50 0.79 15.31
C ILE A 258 4.25 1.84 14.23
N GLN A 259 3.60 2.95 14.59
CA GLN A 259 3.44 4.11 13.70
C GLN A 259 4.45 5.21 14.00
N SER A 260 4.86 5.32 15.27
CA SER A 260 5.77 6.37 15.74
C SER A 260 6.78 5.83 16.74
N ALA A 261 7.77 6.65 17.09
CA ALA A 261 8.80 6.29 18.05
C ALA A 261 8.25 6.11 19.49
N GLU A 262 7.15 6.78 19.82
CA GLU A 262 6.49 6.70 21.13
C GLU A 262 5.84 5.32 21.35
N GLU A 263 5.55 4.59 20.29
CA GLU A 263 5.00 3.22 20.34
C GLU A 263 6.10 2.15 20.48
N ILE A 264 7.37 2.53 20.50
CA ILE A 264 8.45 1.55 20.74
C ILE A 264 8.23 0.95 22.12
N PRO A 265 8.12 -0.41 22.23
CA PRO A 265 7.93 -1.07 23.50
C PRO A 265 9.00 -0.64 24.49
N GLN A 266 8.61 0.08 25.54
CA GLN A 266 9.51 0.47 26.62
C GLN A 266 9.63 -0.69 27.60
N GLU A 267 10.79 -0.78 28.25
CA GLU A 267 11.01 -1.80 29.25
C GLU A 267 10.22 -1.50 30.52
N ASP A 268 9.28 -2.35 30.83
CA ASP A 268 8.64 -2.48 32.13
C ASP A 268 9.36 -3.50 33.05
N GLY A 269 10.62 -3.80 32.77
CA GLY A 269 11.38 -4.83 33.46
C GLY A 269 11.20 -6.24 32.89
N SER A 270 10.31 -6.42 31.91
CA SER A 270 10.08 -7.67 31.20
C SER A 270 10.74 -7.70 29.82
N ARG A 271 12.01 -7.26 29.73
CA ARG A 271 12.76 -7.51 28.48
C ARG A 271 12.69 -9.00 28.19
N PRO A 272 12.31 -9.42 26.99
CA PRO A 272 12.80 -10.69 26.53
C PRO A 272 14.31 -10.56 26.54
N ALA A 273 14.94 -11.24 27.51
CA ALA A 273 16.37 -11.26 27.67
C ALA A 273 16.97 -11.65 26.30
N LYS A 274 17.70 -10.71 25.66
CA LYS A 274 18.46 -10.85 24.42
C LYS A 274 17.84 -10.41 23.08
N VAL A 275 17.07 -9.32 23.02
CA VAL A 275 16.94 -8.62 21.75
C VAL A 275 18.08 -7.62 21.61
N ASN A 276 19.19 -8.07 21.02
CA ASN A 276 20.36 -7.21 20.80
C ASN A 276 20.27 -6.37 19.51
N LYS A 277 19.22 -6.56 18.69
CA LYS A 277 19.11 -5.91 17.39
C LYS A 277 17.65 -5.68 16.97
N TRP A 278 17.23 -4.42 16.91
CA TRP A 278 15.93 -4.00 16.38
C TRP A 278 16.07 -3.32 15.02
N TYR A 279 15.07 -3.47 14.14
CA TYR A 279 15.14 -2.96 12.78
C TYR A 279 13.85 -2.33 12.32
N GLY A 280 13.94 -1.20 11.61
CA GLY A 280 12.78 -0.45 11.12
C GLY A 280 12.60 -0.57 9.61
N MET A 281 11.36 -0.80 9.19
CA MET A 281 10.88 -0.63 7.83
C MET A 281 9.77 0.42 7.83
N GLN A 282 9.88 1.42 6.97
CA GLN A 282 8.81 2.39 6.69
C GLN A 282 8.13 2.03 5.37
#